data_2b3f02f97a62c68377f3d7b457298f6b
#
_entry.id   2b3f02f97a62c68377f3d7b457298f6b
#
_cell.length_a   1.000
_cell.length_b   1.000
_cell.length_c   1.000
_cell.angle_alpha   90.00
_cell.angle_beta   90.00
_cell.angle_gamma   90.00
#
_symmetry.space_group_name_H-M   'P 1'
#
loop_
_entity.id
_entity.type
_entity.pdbx_description
1 polymer ?
#
loop_
_entity_poly.entity_id
_entity_poly.type
_entity_poly.pdbx_seq_one_letter_code
_entity_poly.pdbx_strand_id
1 'polypeptide(L)'
;MAKNNIWMSVSDLMTGLMVIFLFIAIAYMIRVRDDISEYKDTKEEIYNRLKNKFSDQEIANGIISVNPDLSMRFLQATTQFQSGQRTLPTSFKLTLDSIIPKYLDVLVNLNDTLKGKLKEIRIEGHTDADGYPVINPDPYRANLILSQERARNVLFHILDIIAQRDYSKSDKLLLRHLLTANGYSFSRALDKKGYEVYGTNNPIELSKSRRVEIRIITDEKAVLEKLIKKTGVSKTIEYDN
;
A
#
# COMPACT_ATOMS: atom_id res chain seq x y z
N MET A 1 -13.82 38.17 -56.59
CA MET A 1 -13.32 38.62 -55.27
C MET A 1 -14.07 38.01 -54.05
N ALA A 2 -15.22 37.38 -54.19
CA ALA A 2 -15.99 36.81 -53.02
C ALA A 2 -15.41 35.53 -52.43
N LYS A 3 -14.66 34.71 -53.15
CA LYS A 3 -14.13 33.42 -52.70
C LYS A 3 -13.03 33.53 -51.63
N ASN A 4 -12.25 34.59 -51.59
CA ASN A 4 -11.17 34.77 -50.62
C ASN A 4 -11.68 35.14 -49.20
N ASN A 5 -12.81 35.82 -49.10
CA ASN A 5 -13.35 36.24 -47.81
C ASN A 5 -13.92 35.06 -46.98
N ILE A 6 -14.43 34.02 -47.65
CA ILE A 6 -14.98 32.81 -46.97
C ILE A 6 -13.86 32.03 -46.30
N TRP A 7 -12.73 31.85 -46.97
CA TRP A 7 -11.56 31.15 -46.40
C TRP A 7 -10.93 31.87 -45.22
N MET A 8 -10.88 33.20 -45.25
CA MET A 8 -10.40 34.00 -44.11
C MET A 8 -11.35 33.89 -42.92
N SER A 9 -12.66 33.93 -43.15
CA SER A 9 -13.65 33.75 -42.08
C SER A 9 -13.62 32.34 -41.46
N VAL A 10 -13.42 31.30 -42.30
CA VAL A 10 -13.28 29.90 -41.78
C VAL A 10 -11.97 29.75 -41.01
N SER A 11 -10.85 30.34 -41.47
CA SER A 11 -9.59 30.26 -40.72
C SER A 11 -9.67 30.96 -39.37
N ASP A 12 -10.36 32.08 -39.29
CA ASP A 12 -10.53 32.83 -38.04
C ASP A 12 -11.41 32.04 -37.05
N LEU A 13 -12.49 31.45 -37.55
CA LEU A 13 -13.33 30.54 -36.75
C LEU A 13 -12.54 29.34 -36.23
N MET A 14 -11.74 28.68 -37.09
CA MET A 14 -10.88 27.57 -36.73
C MET A 14 -9.84 27.96 -35.69
N THR A 15 -9.21 29.14 -35.83
CA THR A 15 -8.25 29.66 -34.85
C THR A 15 -8.92 29.92 -33.51
N GLY A 16 -10.09 30.55 -33.52
CA GLY A 16 -10.88 30.76 -32.28
C GLY A 16 -11.26 29.45 -31.59
N LEU A 17 -11.70 28.45 -32.36
CA LEU A 17 -12.03 27.12 -31.84
C LEU A 17 -10.80 26.41 -31.26
N MET A 18 -9.64 26.50 -31.94
CA MET A 18 -8.38 25.93 -31.48
C MET A 18 -7.96 26.54 -30.14
N VAL A 19 -8.09 27.86 -29.99
CA VAL A 19 -7.76 28.55 -28.71
C VAL A 19 -8.69 28.09 -27.58
N ILE A 20 -9.99 27.94 -27.86
CA ILE A 20 -10.94 27.44 -26.88
C ILE A 20 -10.56 26.01 -26.44
N PHE A 21 -10.26 25.09 -27.37
CA PHE A 21 -9.79 23.75 -27.06
C PHE A 21 -8.49 23.76 -26.28
N LEU A 22 -7.55 24.64 -26.59
CA LEU A 22 -6.32 24.78 -25.81
C LEU A 22 -6.60 25.20 -24.37
N PHE A 23 -7.48 26.16 -24.14
CA PHE A 23 -7.86 26.55 -22.77
C PHE A 23 -8.56 25.42 -22.00
N ILE A 24 -9.44 24.67 -22.66
CA ILE A 24 -10.10 23.49 -22.05
C ILE A 24 -9.05 22.44 -21.68
N ALA A 25 -8.09 22.16 -22.57
CA ALA A 25 -7.02 21.19 -22.31
C ALA A 25 -6.12 21.62 -21.14
N ILE A 26 -5.74 22.90 -21.08
CA ILE A 26 -4.94 23.46 -19.98
C ILE A 26 -5.73 23.37 -18.65
N ALA A 27 -6.98 23.79 -18.64
CA ALA A 27 -7.83 23.74 -17.44
C ALA A 27 -8.00 22.29 -16.96
N TYR A 28 -8.09 21.34 -17.88
CA TYR A 28 -8.14 19.91 -17.56
C TYR A 28 -6.82 19.41 -16.97
N MET A 29 -5.68 19.75 -17.56
CA MET A 29 -4.36 19.38 -17.04
C MET A 29 -4.11 19.90 -15.62
N ILE A 30 -4.51 21.15 -15.33
CA ILE A 30 -4.38 21.73 -13.99
C ILE A 30 -5.19 20.89 -12.97
N ARG A 31 -6.44 20.57 -13.29
CA ARG A 31 -7.29 19.74 -12.39
C ARG A 31 -6.72 18.35 -12.13
N VAL A 32 -6.22 17.68 -13.17
CA VAL A 32 -5.56 16.37 -13.03
C VAL A 32 -4.34 16.46 -12.13
N ARG A 33 -3.54 17.50 -12.31
CA ARG A 33 -2.37 17.76 -11.48
C ARG A 33 -2.73 17.96 -10.02
N ASP A 34 -3.77 18.72 -9.73
CA ASP A 34 -4.21 19.00 -8.35
C ASP A 34 -4.71 17.71 -7.64
N ASP A 35 -5.48 16.86 -8.34
CA ASP A 35 -5.96 15.59 -7.80
C ASP A 35 -4.78 14.61 -7.52
N ILE A 36 -3.75 14.58 -8.38
CA ILE A 36 -2.53 13.79 -8.18
C ILE A 36 -1.71 14.33 -6.99
N SER A 37 -1.64 15.66 -6.85
CA SER A 37 -0.94 16.31 -5.74
C SER A 37 -1.60 15.93 -4.40
N GLU A 38 -2.93 16.06 -4.29
CA GLU A 38 -3.68 15.68 -3.09
C GLU A 38 -3.41 14.23 -2.65
N TYR A 39 -3.28 13.32 -3.61
CA TYR A 39 -2.96 11.92 -3.32
C TYR A 39 -1.53 11.74 -2.80
N LYS A 40 -0.55 12.40 -3.42
CA LYS A 40 0.84 12.38 -2.95
C LYS A 40 0.97 12.98 -1.56
N ASP A 41 0.34 14.12 -1.33
CA ASP A 41 0.36 14.84 -0.04
C ASP A 41 -0.24 13.95 1.07
N THR A 42 -1.31 13.19 0.77
CA THR A 42 -1.91 12.23 1.70
C THR A 42 -0.93 11.13 2.10
N LYS A 43 -0.26 10.50 1.12
CA LYS A 43 0.74 9.45 1.41
C LYS A 43 1.93 10.01 2.17
N GLU A 44 2.41 11.17 1.78
CA GLU A 44 3.54 11.83 2.42
C GLU A 44 3.22 12.22 3.87
N GLU A 45 2.02 12.73 4.14
CA GLU A 45 1.59 13.06 5.49
C GLU A 45 1.53 11.81 6.37
N ILE A 46 0.91 10.72 5.90
CA ILE A 46 0.84 9.46 6.66
C ILE A 46 2.26 8.91 6.90
N TYR A 47 3.11 8.92 5.87
CA TYR A 47 4.51 8.48 5.98
C TYR A 47 5.28 9.30 7.03
N ASN A 48 5.18 10.62 6.99
CA ASN A 48 5.88 11.51 7.92
C ASN A 48 5.38 11.31 9.36
N ARG A 49 4.07 11.14 9.57
CA ARG A 49 3.51 10.83 10.90
C ARG A 49 4.00 9.49 11.44
N LEU A 50 4.04 8.45 10.60
CA LEU A 50 4.61 7.15 10.98
C LEU A 50 6.08 7.27 11.30
N LYS A 51 6.88 7.87 10.43
CA LYS A 51 8.32 8.04 10.62
C LYS A 51 8.65 8.82 11.90
N ASN A 52 7.92 9.90 12.17
CA ASN A 52 8.14 10.73 13.36
C ASN A 52 7.69 10.05 14.66
N LYS A 53 6.80 9.06 14.59
CA LYS A 53 6.33 8.31 15.78
C LYS A 53 7.36 7.32 16.29
N PHE A 54 8.18 6.79 15.40
CA PHE A 54 9.24 5.85 15.76
C PHE A 54 10.53 6.59 16.04
N SER A 55 11.22 6.19 17.12
CA SER A 55 12.49 6.79 17.48
C SER A 55 13.57 6.47 16.45
N ASP A 56 14.53 7.38 16.30
CA ASP A 56 15.72 7.13 15.47
C ASP A 56 16.43 5.83 15.86
N GLN A 57 16.36 5.44 17.15
CA GLN A 57 16.93 4.18 17.62
C GLN A 57 16.19 2.95 17.10
N GLU A 58 14.86 2.96 17.01
CA GLU A 58 14.09 1.83 16.47
C GLU A 58 14.37 1.61 14.99
N ILE A 59 14.59 2.71 14.25
CA ILE A 59 14.95 2.68 12.83
C ILE A 59 16.44 2.39 12.65
N ALA A 60 17.33 3.10 13.38
CA ALA A 60 18.78 2.96 13.25
C ALA A 60 19.29 1.59 13.72
N ASN A 61 18.69 1.01 14.77
CA ASN A 61 18.99 -0.34 15.25
C ASN A 61 18.40 -1.44 14.34
N GLY A 62 17.76 -1.06 13.23
CA GLY A 62 17.20 -2.00 12.28
C GLY A 62 16.08 -2.88 12.85
N ILE A 63 15.29 -2.38 13.81
CA ILE A 63 14.12 -3.10 14.31
C ILE A 63 13.04 -3.08 13.23
N ILE A 64 12.76 -1.89 12.71
CA ILE A 64 11.80 -1.66 11.63
C ILE A 64 12.37 -0.72 10.56
N SER A 65 11.78 -0.77 9.37
CA SER A 65 11.86 0.31 8.37
C SER A 65 10.47 0.78 8.00
N VAL A 66 10.29 2.09 7.89
CA VAL A 66 9.08 2.71 7.33
C VAL A 66 9.45 3.24 5.95
N ASN A 67 8.73 2.83 4.93
CA ASN A 67 9.04 3.15 3.54
C ASN A 67 8.00 4.14 2.95
N PRO A 68 8.38 4.94 1.93
CA PRO A 68 7.47 5.91 1.31
C PRO A 68 6.21 5.30 0.65
N ASP A 69 6.25 4.00 0.36
CA ASP A 69 5.09 3.23 -0.12
C ASP A 69 4.11 2.82 1.00
N LEU A 70 4.30 3.39 2.21
CA LEU A 70 3.55 3.12 3.44
C LEU A 70 3.67 1.68 3.93
N SER A 71 4.73 0.96 3.52
CA SER A 71 5.07 -0.33 4.11
C SER A 71 5.98 -0.16 5.32
N MET A 72 5.71 -0.94 6.35
CA MET A 72 6.58 -1.12 7.51
C MET A 72 7.10 -2.56 7.52
N ARG A 73 8.43 -2.71 7.50
CA ARG A 73 9.11 -4.01 7.52
C ARG A 73 9.79 -4.21 8.85
N PHE A 74 9.75 -5.45 9.35
CA PHE A 74 10.52 -5.88 10.51
C PHE A 74 11.83 -6.48 10.03
N LEU A 75 12.96 -5.89 10.41
CA LEU A 75 14.27 -6.19 9.81
C LEU A 75 15.14 -7.12 10.66
N GLN A 76 14.86 -7.25 11.96
CA GLN A 76 15.69 -8.06 12.86
C GLN A 76 15.52 -9.56 12.59
N ALA A 77 16.63 -10.30 12.68
CA ALA A 77 16.62 -11.77 12.58
C ALA A 77 15.73 -12.42 13.66
N THR A 78 15.61 -11.79 14.82
CA THR A 78 14.75 -12.24 15.93
C THR A 78 13.25 -12.16 15.63
N THR A 79 12.86 -11.36 14.63
CA THR A 79 11.48 -11.23 14.17
C THR A 79 11.15 -12.19 13.01
N GLN A 80 12.12 -13.00 12.59
CA GLN A 80 11.91 -13.93 11.49
C GLN A 80 11.32 -15.24 12.01
N PHE A 81 10.38 -15.77 11.22
CA PHE A 81 9.92 -17.13 11.41
C PHE A 81 11.03 -18.11 11.04
N GLN A 82 11.22 -19.15 11.84
CA GLN A 82 12.09 -20.26 11.45
C GLN A 82 11.54 -20.94 10.18
N SER A 83 12.43 -21.60 9.44
CA SER A 83 12.03 -22.30 8.21
C SER A 83 10.87 -23.27 8.50
N GLY A 84 9.81 -23.19 7.68
CA GLY A 84 8.61 -24.01 7.84
C GLY A 84 7.72 -23.71 9.05
N GLN A 85 8.13 -22.85 9.97
CA GLN A 85 7.34 -22.53 11.16
C GLN A 85 6.26 -21.48 10.85
N ARG A 86 5.07 -21.71 11.43
CA ARG A 86 3.88 -20.85 11.29
C ARG A 86 3.64 -20.06 12.56
N THR A 87 4.07 -20.64 13.71
CA THR A 87 3.86 -20.04 15.03
C THR A 87 4.70 -18.78 15.16
N LEU A 88 4.07 -17.73 15.66
CA LEU A 88 4.72 -16.46 15.91
C LEU A 88 5.76 -16.61 17.03
N PRO A 89 7.06 -16.36 16.76
CA PRO A 89 8.10 -16.44 17.78
C PRO A 89 7.85 -15.47 18.92
N THR A 90 8.23 -15.87 20.14
CA THR A 90 8.05 -15.02 21.34
C THR A 90 8.79 -13.68 21.19
N SER A 91 10.00 -13.70 20.64
CA SER A 91 10.77 -12.48 20.35
C SER A 91 10.03 -11.54 19.39
N PHE A 92 9.35 -12.10 18.38
CA PHE A 92 8.56 -11.28 17.47
C PHE A 92 7.29 -10.74 18.14
N LYS A 93 6.63 -11.52 19.00
CA LYS A 93 5.50 -10.99 19.80
C LYS A 93 5.90 -9.78 20.62
N LEU A 94 7.03 -9.86 21.34
CA LEU A 94 7.55 -8.73 22.12
C LEU A 94 7.84 -7.50 21.24
N THR A 95 8.37 -7.71 20.05
CA THR A 95 8.58 -6.62 19.09
C THR A 95 7.25 -6.01 18.64
N LEU A 96 6.25 -6.84 18.31
CA LEU A 96 4.91 -6.39 17.96
C LEU A 96 4.25 -5.62 19.12
N ASP A 97 4.37 -6.12 20.35
CA ASP A 97 3.83 -5.44 21.55
C ASP A 97 4.41 -4.05 21.77
N SER A 98 5.66 -3.82 21.34
CA SER A 98 6.31 -2.51 21.41
C SER A 98 5.94 -1.60 20.25
N ILE A 99 5.92 -2.13 19.02
CA ILE A 99 5.81 -1.35 17.79
C ILE A 99 4.36 -1.08 17.40
N ILE A 100 3.48 -2.10 17.48
CA ILE A 100 2.11 -2.01 16.99
C ILE A 100 1.28 -0.95 17.72
N PRO A 101 1.35 -0.79 19.05
CA PRO A 101 0.64 0.30 19.71
C PRO A 101 0.97 1.68 19.13
N LYS A 102 2.25 1.96 18.88
CA LYS A 102 2.69 3.23 18.30
C LYS A 102 2.15 3.42 16.88
N TYR A 103 2.16 2.35 16.09
CA TYR A 103 1.63 2.34 14.73
C TYR A 103 0.12 2.63 14.71
N LEU A 104 -0.64 1.91 15.55
CA LEU A 104 -2.09 2.08 15.66
C LEU A 104 -2.47 3.48 16.19
N ASP A 105 -1.70 4.00 17.16
CA ASP A 105 -1.92 5.34 17.69
C ASP A 105 -1.81 6.42 16.59
N VAL A 106 -0.90 6.26 15.64
CA VAL A 106 -0.84 7.18 14.48
C VAL A 106 -2.13 7.12 13.68
N LEU A 107 -2.65 5.92 13.39
CA LEU A 107 -3.83 5.74 12.56
C LEU A 107 -5.11 6.23 13.23
N VAL A 108 -5.26 5.96 14.53
CA VAL A 108 -6.41 6.41 15.34
C VAL A 108 -6.42 7.93 15.48
N ASN A 109 -5.26 8.58 15.54
CA ASN A 109 -5.13 10.03 15.65
C ASN A 109 -5.05 10.78 14.31
N LEU A 110 -5.28 10.10 13.18
CA LEU A 110 -5.50 10.80 11.91
C LEU A 110 -6.80 11.61 11.99
N ASN A 111 -6.82 12.74 11.29
CA ASN A 111 -8.08 13.49 11.11
C ASN A 111 -9.06 12.69 10.23
N ASP A 112 -10.34 13.02 10.29
CA ASP A 112 -11.40 12.28 9.61
C ASP A 112 -11.21 12.22 8.08
N THR A 113 -10.63 13.27 7.51
CA THR A 113 -10.31 13.32 6.07
C THR A 113 -9.29 12.26 5.70
N LEU A 114 -8.22 12.12 6.48
CA LEU A 114 -7.17 11.10 6.23
C LEU A 114 -7.68 9.69 6.57
N LYS A 115 -8.45 9.53 7.67
CA LYS A 115 -9.10 8.25 8.01
C LYS A 115 -9.99 7.76 6.86
N GLY A 116 -10.78 8.65 6.25
CA GLY A 116 -11.63 8.33 5.11
C GLY A 116 -10.88 7.92 3.84
N LYS A 117 -9.58 8.20 3.76
CA LYS A 117 -8.72 7.78 2.65
C LYS A 117 -8.01 6.43 2.87
N LEU A 118 -8.08 5.87 4.08
CA LEU A 118 -7.56 4.54 4.38
C LEU A 118 -8.52 3.48 3.82
N LYS A 119 -8.00 2.60 2.99
CA LYS A 119 -8.77 1.50 2.42
C LYS A 119 -8.50 0.17 3.11
N GLU A 120 -7.24 -0.08 3.42
CA GLU A 120 -6.81 -1.36 3.98
C GLU A 120 -5.51 -1.19 4.76
N ILE A 121 -5.37 -1.94 5.84
CA ILE A 121 -4.11 -2.17 6.55
C ILE A 121 -3.78 -3.63 6.33
N ARG A 122 -2.88 -3.90 5.40
CA ARG A 122 -2.57 -5.23 4.94
C ARG A 122 -1.35 -5.78 5.68
N ILE A 123 -1.52 -6.94 6.31
CA ILE A 123 -0.42 -7.74 6.85
C ILE A 123 -0.01 -8.71 5.75
N GLU A 124 1.20 -8.55 5.23
CA GLU A 124 1.74 -9.30 4.09
C GLU A 124 2.77 -10.32 4.61
N GLY A 125 2.47 -11.61 4.43
CA GLY A 125 3.41 -12.69 4.70
C GLY A 125 4.20 -13.05 3.45
N HIS A 126 5.52 -13.19 3.59
CA HIS A 126 6.43 -13.57 2.51
C HIS A 126 7.32 -14.74 2.95
N THR A 127 7.69 -15.58 2.00
CA THR A 127 8.64 -16.68 2.18
C THR A 127 9.82 -16.51 1.24
N ASP A 128 10.84 -17.32 1.43
CA ASP A 128 11.86 -17.59 0.43
C ASP A 128 11.37 -18.68 -0.55
N ALA A 129 12.21 -19.00 -1.53
CA ALA A 129 11.92 -20.00 -2.54
C ALA A 129 12.21 -21.45 -2.05
N ASP A 130 12.80 -21.59 -0.84
CA ASP A 130 13.07 -22.92 -0.27
C ASP A 130 11.73 -23.57 0.08
N GLY A 131 11.34 -24.54 -0.75
CA GLY A 131 10.05 -25.18 -0.64
C GLY A 131 9.89 -25.91 0.68
N TYR A 132 8.70 -25.84 1.28
CA TYR A 132 8.31 -26.71 2.37
C TYR A 132 7.59 -27.95 1.80
N PRO A 133 8.34 -29.04 1.48
CA PRO A 133 7.85 -30.13 0.62
C PRO A 133 6.82 -31.04 1.34
N VAL A 134 6.58 -30.86 2.64
CA VAL A 134 5.81 -31.82 3.45
C VAL A 134 4.30 -31.77 3.18
N ILE A 135 3.79 -30.64 2.66
CA ILE A 135 2.33 -30.46 2.54
C ILE A 135 1.85 -30.46 1.08
N ASN A 136 2.70 -30.04 0.13
CA ASN A 136 2.33 -29.94 -1.29
C ASN A 136 3.57 -30.13 -2.15
N PRO A 137 3.52 -30.95 -3.21
CA PRO A 137 4.62 -31.10 -4.16
C PRO A 137 4.93 -29.83 -4.96
N ASP A 138 3.99 -28.88 -5.03
CA ASP A 138 4.21 -27.55 -5.61
C ASP A 138 4.76 -26.58 -4.55
N PRO A 139 6.05 -26.18 -4.64
CA PRO A 139 6.67 -25.28 -3.67
C PRO A 139 5.95 -23.94 -3.55
N TYR A 140 5.40 -23.43 -4.63
CA TYR A 140 4.66 -22.15 -4.60
C TYR A 140 3.40 -22.23 -3.74
N ARG A 141 2.60 -23.29 -3.91
CA ARG A 141 1.39 -23.51 -3.12
C ARG A 141 1.70 -23.76 -1.65
N ALA A 142 2.72 -24.55 -1.34
CA ALA A 142 3.16 -24.80 0.01
C ALA A 142 3.57 -23.49 0.72
N ASN A 143 4.37 -22.66 0.06
CA ASN A 143 4.80 -21.37 0.57
C ASN A 143 3.67 -20.34 0.62
N LEU A 144 2.67 -20.43 -0.27
CA LEU A 144 1.48 -19.58 -0.21
C LEU A 144 0.69 -19.84 1.07
N ILE A 145 0.43 -21.12 1.40
CA ILE A 145 -0.24 -21.50 2.65
C ILE A 145 0.57 -21.03 3.86
N LEU A 146 1.89 -21.26 3.87
CA LEU A 146 2.77 -20.87 4.97
C LEU A 146 2.77 -19.34 5.17
N SER A 147 2.89 -18.56 4.11
CA SER A 147 2.88 -17.12 4.18
C SER A 147 1.54 -16.55 4.65
N GLN A 148 0.43 -17.16 4.19
CA GLN A 148 -0.91 -16.79 4.63
C GLN A 148 -1.11 -17.05 6.14
N GLU A 149 -0.64 -18.18 6.65
CA GLU A 149 -0.76 -18.52 8.07
C GLU A 149 0.11 -17.60 8.94
N ARG A 150 1.30 -17.23 8.48
CA ARG A 150 2.14 -16.26 9.18
C ARG A 150 1.47 -14.89 9.28
N ALA A 151 0.96 -14.37 8.16
CA ALA A 151 0.23 -13.11 8.14
C ALA A 151 -1.00 -13.14 9.07
N ARG A 152 -1.78 -14.23 9.03
CA ARG A 152 -2.93 -14.44 9.91
C ARG A 152 -2.55 -14.44 11.39
N ASN A 153 -1.46 -15.11 11.76
CA ASN A 153 -1.04 -15.20 13.15
C ASN A 153 -0.54 -13.84 13.68
N VAL A 154 0.10 -13.04 12.84
CA VAL A 154 0.43 -11.64 13.16
C VAL A 154 -0.85 -10.80 13.30
N LEU A 155 -1.82 -10.96 12.40
CA LEU A 155 -3.11 -10.25 12.50
C LEU A 155 -3.83 -10.57 13.81
N PHE A 156 -3.89 -11.84 14.21
CA PHE A 156 -4.54 -12.23 15.47
C PHE A 156 -3.86 -11.58 16.66
N HIS A 157 -2.53 -11.56 16.70
CA HIS A 157 -1.79 -10.87 17.76
C HIS A 157 -2.06 -9.35 17.76
N ILE A 158 -2.17 -8.71 16.61
CA ILE A 158 -2.56 -7.29 16.50
C ILE A 158 -3.99 -7.07 17.02
N LEU A 159 -4.92 -7.96 16.72
CA LEU A 159 -6.29 -7.87 17.24
C LEU A 159 -6.35 -8.03 18.77
N ASP A 160 -5.50 -8.86 19.37
CA ASP A 160 -5.35 -8.99 20.81
C ASP A 160 -4.82 -7.67 21.42
N ILE A 161 -3.83 -7.04 20.80
CA ILE A 161 -3.32 -5.73 21.21
C ILE A 161 -4.44 -4.67 21.14
N ILE A 162 -5.22 -4.61 20.05
CA ILE A 162 -6.35 -3.69 19.91
C ILE A 162 -7.41 -3.91 20.99
N ALA A 163 -7.69 -5.16 21.34
CA ALA A 163 -8.67 -5.49 22.37
C ALA A 163 -8.26 -4.95 23.74
N GLN A 164 -6.97 -5.02 24.08
CA GLN A 164 -6.40 -4.58 25.36
C GLN A 164 -6.19 -3.07 25.47
N ARG A 165 -6.21 -2.33 24.34
CA ARG A 165 -6.01 -0.87 24.32
C ARG A 165 -7.31 -0.13 24.61
N ASP A 166 -7.18 1.02 25.26
CA ASP A 166 -8.30 1.94 25.54
C ASP A 166 -8.63 2.83 24.33
N TYR A 167 -8.93 2.19 23.18
CA TYR A 167 -9.45 2.87 22.01
C TYR A 167 -10.97 2.96 22.07
N SER A 168 -11.53 4.02 21.46
CA SER A 168 -12.98 4.14 21.33
C SER A 168 -13.58 2.93 20.59
N LYS A 169 -14.87 2.68 20.81
CA LYS A 169 -15.59 1.62 20.09
C LYS A 169 -15.54 1.82 18.56
N SER A 170 -15.63 3.08 18.12
CA SER A 170 -15.55 3.44 16.70
C SER A 170 -14.17 3.16 16.12
N ASP A 171 -13.08 3.51 16.85
CA ASP A 171 -11.73 3.24 16.38
C ASP A 171 -11.43 1.73 16.32
N LYS A 172 -11.89 0.96 17.34
CA LYS A 172 -11.78 -0.51 17.31
C LYS A 172 -12.52 -1.13 16.12
N LEU A 173 -13.70 -0.62 15.77
CA LEU A 173 -14.44 -1.07 14.60
C LEU A 173 -13.74 -0.68 13.29
N LEU A 174 -13.25 0.54 13.19
CA LEU A 174 -12.48 1.01 12.03
C LEU A 174 -11.24 0.15 11.80
N LEU A 175 -10.42 -0.06 12.85
CA LEU A 175 -9.22 -0.89 12.74
C LEU A 175 -9.54 -2.32 12.30
N ARG A 176 -10.60 -2.93 12.86
CA ARG A 176 -11.05 -4.27 12.44
C ARG A 176 -11.55 -4.32 11.00
N HIS A 177 -12.16 -3.24 10.52
CA HIS A 177 -12.62 -3.13 9.13
C HIS A 177 -11.43 -3.01 8.16
N LEU A 178 -10.39 -2.28 8.55
CA LEU A 178 -9.24 -2.03 7.69
C LEU A 178 -8.22 -3.18 7.67
N LEU A 179 -8.11 -3.96 8.74
CA LEU A 179 -7.08 -5.00 8.90
C LEU A 179 -7.38 -6.24 8.07
N THR A 180 -6.42 -6.62 7.23
CA THR A 180 -6.45 -7.87 6.43
C THR A 180 -5.12 -8.61 6.52
N ALA A 181 -5.12 -9.90 6.17
CA ALA A 181 -3.92 -10.73 6.13
C ALA A 181 -3.80 -11.43 4.78
N ASN A 182 -2.65 -11.30 4.12
CA ASN A 182 -2.39 -11.83 2.79
C ASN A 182 -1.06 -12.58 2.73
N GLY A 183 -1.04 -13.75 2.10
CA GLY A 183 0.17 -14.49 1.80
C GLY A 183 0.61 -14.28 0.36
N TYR A 184 1.90 -14.07 0.16
CA TYR A 184 2.49 -13.83 -1.16
C TYR A 184 3.45 -14.93 -1.61
N SER A 185 3.59 -16.03 -0.83
CA SER A 185 4.61 -17.04 -1.14
C SER A 185 5.98 -16.37 -1.31
N PHE A 186 6.76 -16.78 -2.31
CA PHE A 186 8.02 -16.15 -2.70
C PHE A 186 7.90 -15.23 -3.94
N SER A 187 6.67 -14.90 -4.36
CA SER A 187 6.47 -14.05 -5.55
C SER A 187 7.11 -12.67 -5.44
N ARG A 188 7.34 -12.19 -4.22
CA ARG A 188 8.00 -10.91 -3.92
C ARG A 188 9.29 -11.14 -3.11
N ALA A 189 10.07 -12.16 -3.49
CA ALA A 189 11.38 -12.40 -2.91
C ALA A 189 12.32 -11.22 -3.17
N LEU A 190 13.25 -10.98 -2.24
CA LEU A 190 14.14 -9.84 -2.25
C LEU A 190 15.59 -10.26 -2.52
N ASP A 191 16.36 -9.36 -3.13
CA ASP A 191 17.80 -9.44 -3.25
C ASP A 191 18.52 -8.89 -2.00
N LYS A 192 19.86 -8.93 -1.99
CA LYS A 192 20.68 -8.38 -0.89
C LYS A 192 20.44 -6.90 -0.61
N LYS A 193 20.02 -6.13 -1.61
CA LYS A 193 19.71 -4.70 -1.46
C LYS A 193 18.28 -4.45 -0.94
N GLY A 194 17.43 -5.50 -0.93
CA GLY A 194 16.03 -5.40 -0.50
C GLY A 194 15.06 -5.02 -1.64
N TYR A 195 15.48 -5.17 -2.89
CA TYR A 195 14.61 -5.00 -4.07
C TYR A 195 14.00 -6.34 -4.50
N GLU A 196 12.79 -6.30 -5.04
CA GLU A 196 12.15 -7.49 -5.60
C GLU A 196 12.97 -8.06 -6.77
N VAL A 197 13.17 -9.39 -6.76
CA VAL A 197 13.97 -10.08 -7.81
C VAL A 197 13.18 -10.38 -9.08
N TYR A 198 11.84 -10.21 -9.05
CA TYR A 198 11.00 -10.48 -10.23
C TYR A 198 11.45 -9.64 -11.43
N GLY A 199 11.65 -10.31 -12.57
CA GLY A 199 12.14 -9.67 -13.80
C GLY A 199 13.63 -9.28 -13.78
N THR A 200 14.40 -9.72 -12.79
CA THR A 200 15.84 -9.51 -12.68
C THR A 200 16.60 -10.84 -12.64
N ASN A 201 17.92 -10.79 -12.82
CA ASN A 201 18.82 -11.94 -12.63
C ASN A 201 19.49 -11.92 -11.24
N ASN A 202 19.00 -11.08 -10.31
CA ASN A 202 19.60 -10.99 -8.98
C ASN A 202 19.29 -12.25 -8.16
N PRO A 203 20.26 -12.77 -7.39
CA PRO A 203 20.01 -13.89 -6.48
C PRO A 203 19.08 -13.47 -5.34
N ILE A 204 18.21 -14.41 -4.94
CA ILE A 204 17.31 -14.23 -3.79
C ILE A 204 18.14 -14.21 -2.51
N GLU A 205 17.88 -13.20 -1.66
CA GLU A 205 18.37 -13.16 -0.27
C GLU A 205 17.31 -13.78 0.65
N LEU A 206 17.58 -15.01 1.10
CA LEU A 206 16.60 -15.82 1.86
C LEU A 206 16.17 -15.13 3.15
N SER A 207 17.12 -14.54 3.89
CA SER A 207 16.85 -13.89 5.16
C SER A 207 15.92 -12.69 5.03
N LYS A 208 16.07 -11.89 3.98
CA LYS A 208 15.21 -10.74 3.70
C LYS A 208 13.87 -11.13 3.09
N SER A 209 13.83 -12.28 2.41
CA SER A 209 12.61 -12.78 1.79
C SER A 209 11.63 -13.36 2.79
N ARG A 210 12.11 -14.00 3.88
CA ARG A 210 11.29 -14.50 4.98
C ARG A 210 10.89 -13.37 5.93
N ARG A 211 9.82 -12.67 5.62
CA ARG A 211 9.41 -11.48 6.37
C ARG A 211 7.89 -11.36 6.48
N VAL A 212 7.47 -10.50 7.39
CA VAL A 212 6.12 -9.93 7.41
C VAL A 212 6.25 -8.42 7.23
N GLU A 213 5.38 -7.85 6.40
CA GLU A 213 5.25 -6.41 6.20
C GLU A 213 3.85 -5.98 6.62
N ILE A 214 3.71 -4.76 7.13
CA ILE A 214 2.41 -4.10 7.32
C ILE A 214 2.35 -2.94 6.35
N ARG A 215 1.33 -2.91 5.49
CA ARG A 215 1.18 -1.91 4.44
C ARG A 215 -0.16 -1.20 4.54
N ILE A 216 -0.13 0.12 4.53
CA ILE A 216 -1.34 0.93 4.39
C ILE A 216 -1.64 1.08 2.91
N ILE A 217 -2.86 0.73 2.54
CA ILE A 217 -3.42 0.97 1.22
C ILE A 217 -4.37 2.15 1.33
N THR A 218 -4.12 3.17 0.55
CA THR A 218 -4.98 4.34 0.43
C THR A 218 -5.89 4.21 -0.79
N ASP A 219 -7.02 4.90 -0.79
CA ASP A 219 -8.01 4.81 -1.87
C ASP A 219 -7.54 5.55 -3.13
N GLU A 220 -6.82 4.83 -3.98
CA GLU A 220 -6.43 5.32 -5.32
C GLU A 220 -7.62 5.42 -6.27
N LYS A 221 -8.66 4.59 -6.05
CA LYS A 221 -9.87 4.63 -6.89
C LYS A 221 -10.65 5.92 -6.71
N ALA A 222 -10.70 6.47 -5.49
CA ALA A 222 -11.40 7.74 -5.24
C ALA A 222 -10.80 8.87 -6.09
N VAL A 223 -9.48 8.88 -6.29
CA VAL A 223 -8.81 9.83 -7.19
C VAL A 223 -9.16 9.55 -8.64
N LEU A 224 -9.10 8.26 -9.04
CA LEU A 224 -9.43 7.85 -10.41
C LEU A 224 -10.90 8.07 -10.75
N GLU A 225 -11.82 7.77 -9.84
CA GLU A 225 -13.27 8.00 -10.00
C GLU A 225 -13.60 9.49 -10.04
N LYS A 226 -12.94 10.32 -9.23
CA LYS A 226 -13.04 11.78 -9.33
C LYS A 226 -12.57 12.26 -10.71
N LEU A 227 -11.47 11.72 -11.22
CA LEU A 227 -10.97 12.02 -12.57
C LEU A 227 -11.98 11.58 -13.64
N ILE A 228 -12.48 10.35 -13.59
CA ILE A 228 -13.46 9.81 -14.55
C ILE A 228 -14.77 10.59 -14.51
N LYS A 229 -15.32 10.90 -13.34
CA LYS A 229 -16.54 11.71 -13.18
C LYS A 229 -16.34 13.13 -13.71
N LYS A 230 -15.17 13.72 -13.49
CA LYS A 230 -14.84 15.05 -13.98
C LYS A 230 -14.62 15.08 -15.50
N THR A 231 -14.19 13.98 -16.11
CA THR A 231 -13.95 13.90 -17.57
C THR A 231 -15.20 13.63 -18.36
N GLY A 232 -16.32 13.32 -17.73
CA GLY A 232 -17.58 12.96 -18.43
C GLY A 232 -17.47 11.63 -19.19
N VAL A 233 -16.36 10.88 -19.06
CA VAL A 233 -16.18 9.54 -19.63
C VAL A 233 -16.84 8.53 -18.69
N SER A 234 -18.17 8.57 -18.60
CA SER A 234 -18.93 7.47 -18.02
C SER A 234 -18.99 6.35 -19.06
N LYS A 235 -17.97 5.51 -19.12
CA LYS A 235 -18.14 4.15 -19.64
C LYS A 235 -18.76 3.33 -18.53
N THR A 236 -20.04 3.09 -18.64
CA THR A 236 -20.71 1.97 -18.03
C THR A 236 -19.98 0.71 -18.52
N ILE A 237 -19.11 0.16 -17.68
CA ILE A 237 -18.62 -1.20 -17.88
C ILE A 237 -19.79 -2.07 -17.43
N GLU A 238 -20.69 -2.40 -18.35
CA GLU A 238 -21.61 -3.51 -18.18
C GLU A 238 -20.75 -4.77 -18.13
N TYR A 239 -20.71 -5.38 -16.96
CA TYR A 239 -20.27 -6.77 -16.84
C TYR A 239 -21.43 -7.61 -17.36
N ASP A 240 -21.31 -8.12 -18.59
CA ASP A 240 -22.14 -9.22 -19.05
C ASP A 240 -21.94 -10.40 -18.10
N ASN A 241 -23.07 -10.84 -17.49
CA ASN A 241 -23.16 -12.03 -16.66
C ASN A 241 -23.10 -13.32 -17.52
#